data_aca9638c0b8179a3a29104411f714c4a
#
_entry.id   aca9638c0b8179a3a29104411f714c4a
#
_cell.length_a   1.000
_cell.length_b   1.000
_cell.length_c   1.000
_cell.angle_alpha   90.00
_cell.angle_beta   90.00
_cell.angle_gamma   90.00
#
_symmetry.space_group_name_H-M   'P 1'
#
loop_
_entity.id
_entity.type
_entity.pdbx_description
1 polymer ?
#
loop_
_entity_poly.entity_id
_entity_poly.type
_entity_poly.pdbx_seq_one_letter_code
_entity_poly.pdbx_strand_id
1 'polypeptide(L)'
;IFSMTKAESKVIDFIKKHILLFLLVAVTIIAIFLRICGMDFQSDDFNSFLNSWWSIIKLNDFTGLATQVGNYNIPYQVIIYLMTLLPLNALYAYKIVSIIFDFVLAISTAMLVYSFAKNNRRLKAILTYSAVLLSATVIFNSSFWAQCDSIYTSFIILAILFLHKDKPIASFVFIGIAFAFKLQTIFIIPVL
;
A
#
# COMPACT_ATOMS: atom_id res chain seq x y z
N ILE A 1 41.46 -25.16 10.81
CA ILE A 1 40.71 -23.95 11.18
C ILE A 1 41.24 -22.83 10.31
N PHE A 2 40.50 -22.43 9.29
CA PHE A 2 40.90 -21.28 8.43
C PHE A 2 40.80 -20.01 9.26
N SER A 3 41.89 -19.31 9.47
CA SER A 3 41.88 -17.98 10.09
C SER A 3 41.42 -16.96 9.06
N MET A 4 40.38 -16.21 9.39
CA MET A 4 39.88 -15.11 8.54
C MET A 4 40.95 -14.03 8.36
N THR A 5 41.08 -13.54 7.15
CA THR A 5 41.94 -12.38 6.84
C THR A 5 41.34 -11.09 7.45
N LYS A 6 42.17 -10.06 7.64
CA LYS A 6 41.69 -8.74 8.11
C LYS A 6 40.67 -8.10 7.15
N ALA A 7 40.75 -8.40 5.84
CA ALA A 7 39.80 -7.91 4.86
C ALA A 7 38.44 -8.59 5.01
N GLU A 8 38.41 -9.92 5.16
CA GLU A 8 37.18 -10.68 5.40
C GLU A 8 36.46 -10.25 6.68
N SER A 9 37.20 -10.03 7.78
CA SER A 9 36.65 -9.53 9.03
C SER A 9 35.96 -8.19 8.84
N LYS A 10 36.59 -7.23 8.16
CA LYS A 10 36.01 -5.90 7.86
C LYS A 10 34.72 -6.00 7.04
N VAL A 11 34.69 -6.87 6.03
CA VAL A 11 33.49 -7.08 5.19
C VAL A 11 32.34 -7.67 6.02
N ILE A 12 32.65 -8.68 6.85
CA ILE A 12 31.63 -9.30 7.71
C ILE A 12 31.09 -8.30 8.73
N ASP A 13 31.93 -7.48 9.33
CA ASP A 13 31.50 -6.46 10.29
C ASP A 13 30.63 -5.38 9.63
N PHE A 14 30.98 -4.99 8.40
CA PHE A 14 30.14 -4.09 7.60
C PHE A 14 28.78 -4.69 7.30
N ILE A 15 28.73 -5.96 6.84
CA ILE A 15 27.47 -6.66 6.57
C ILE A 15 26.63 -6.76 7.85
N LYS A 16 27.21 -7.21 8.95
CA LYS A 16 26.50 -7.30 10.25
C LYS A 16 25.92 -5.94 10.69
N LYS A 17 26.69 -4.88 10.54
CA LYS A 17 26.26 -3.52 10.88
C LYS A 17 25.06 -3.04 10.05
N HIS A 18 24.98 -3.46 8.79
CA HIS A 18 23.96 -2.99 7.85
C HIS A 18 22.93 -4.07 7.43
N ILE A 19 22.90 -5.21 8.13
CA ILE A 19 22.06 -6.36 7.74
C ILE A 19 20.57 -6.01 7.61
N LEU A 20 20.06 -5.14 8.48
CA LEU A 20 18.66 -4.71 8.42
C LEU A 20 18.37 -3.83 7.19
N LEU A 21 19.33 -3.03 6.77
CA LEU A 21 19.21 -2.22 5.54
C LEU A 21 19.24 -3.12 4.31
N PHE A 22 20.15 -4.10 4.27
CA PHE A 22 20.21 -5.07 3.17
C PHE A 22 18.92 -5.88 3.07
N LEU A 23 18.36 -6.32 4.20
CA LEU A 23 17.07 -7.02 4.23
C LEU A 23 15.96 -6.13 3.67
N LEU A 24 15.86 -4.87 4.12
CA LEU A 24 14.86 -3.93 3.65
C LEU A 24 14.94 -3.72 2.13
N VAL A 25 16.14 -3.48 1.61
CA VAL A 25 16.38 -3.28 0.17
C VAL A 25 16.04 -4.54 -0.63
N ALA A 26 16.52 -5.70 -0.20
CA ALA A 26 16.25 -6.98 -0.87
C ALA A 26 14.75 -7.27 -0.95
N VAL A 27 14.02 -7.13 0.16
CA VAL A 27 12.56 -7.33 0.19
C VAL A 27 11.84 -6.33 -0.72
N THR A 28 12.26 -5.07 -0.71
CA THR A 28 11.67 -4.05 -1.59
C THR A 28 11.85 -4.39 -3.06
N ILE A 29 13.04 -4.82 -3.46
CA ILE A 29 13.33 -5.25 -4.84
C ILE A 29 12.47 -6.45 -5.22
N ILE A 30 12.40 -7.47 -4.37
CA ILE A 30 11.57 -8.67 -4.60
C ILE A 30 10.10 -8.26 -4.71
N ALA A 31 9.60 -7.40 -3.82
CA ALA A 31 8.22 -6.95 -3.81
C ALA A 31 7.85 -6.17 -5.10
N ILE A 32 8.76 -5.34 -5.60
CA ILE A 32 8.59 -4.63 -6.88
C ILE A 32 8.56 -5.64 -8.04
N PHE A 33 9.52 -6.56 -8.07
CA PHE A 33 9.61 -7.59 -9.11
C PHE A 33 8.33 -8.42 -9.20
N LEU A 34 7.82 -8.91 -8.07
CA LEU A 34 6.56 -9.68 -8.02
C LEU A 34 5.36 -8.88 -8.55
N ARG A 35 5.34 -7.57 -8.33
CA ARG A 35 4.27 -6.69 -8.84
C ARG A 35 4.39 -6.44 -10.34
N ILE A 36 5.61 -6.30 -10.85
CA ILE A 36 5.85 -6.19 -12.29
C ILE A 36 5.31 -7.42 -13.03
N CYS A 37 5.45 -8.63 -12.46
CA CYS A 37 4.93 -9.86 -13.07
C CYS A 37 3.39 -9.84 -13.25
N GLY A 38 2.67 -9.07 -12.45
CA GLY A 38 1.21 -8.96 -12.55
C GLY A 38 0.71 -7.82 -13.44
N MET A 39 1.59 -6.92 -13.92
CA MET A 39 1.15 -5.68 -14.56
C MET A 39 0.29 -5.87 -15.81
N ASP A 40 0.55 -6.86 -16.63
CA ASP A 40 -0.17 -7.10 -17.88
C ASP A 40 -1.42 -7.98 -17.70
N PHE A 41 -1.60 -8.57 -16.51
CA PHE A 41 -2.77 -9.40 -16.24
C PHE A 41 -4.04 -8.56 -16.18
N GLN A 42 -5.08 -8.95 -16.90
CA GLN A 42 -6.40 -8.32 -16.88
C GLN A 42 -7.39 -9.21 -16.13
N SER A 43 -7.83 -8.75 -14.96
CA SER A 43 -8.86 -9.43 -14.18
C SER A 43 -10.26 -9.21 -14.77
N ASP A 44 -11.19 -10.09 -14.41
CA ASP A 44 -12.60 -9.91 -14.78
C ASP A 44 -13.18 -8.62 -14.18
N ASP A 45 -12.77 -8.24 -12.96
CA ASP A 45 -13.15 -6.98 -12.33
C ASP A 45 -12.67 -5.76 -13.12
N PHE A 46 -11.45 -5.80 -13.65
CA PHE A 46 -10.95 -4.74 -14.50
C PHE A 46 -11.78 -4.61 -15.78
N ASN A 47 -12.03 -5.73 -16.44
CA ASN A 47 -12.77 -5.73 -17.72
C ASN A 47 -14.24 -5.36 -17.54
N SER A 48 -14.89 -5.84 -16.47
CA SER A 48 -16.32 -5.63 -16.23
C SER A 48 -16.65 -4.26 -15.64
N PHE A 49 -15.75 -3.68 -14.81
CA PHE A 49 -16.04 -2.49 -14.02
C PHE A 49 -15.03 -1.37 -14.22
N LEU A 50 -13.77 -1.59 -13.89
CA LEU A 50 -12.78 -0.50 -13.78
C LEU A 50 -12.53 0.21 -15.11
N ASN A 51 -12.47 -0.53 -16.20
CA ASN A 51 -12.27 0.04 -17.53
C ASN A 51 -13.47 0.88 -17.99
N SER A 52 -14.68 0.45 -17.64
CA SER A 52 -15.91 1.23 -17.91
C SER A 52 -15.91 2.54 -17.10
N TRP A 53 -15.60 2.49 -15.80
CA TRP A 53 -15.52 3.69 -14.96
C TRP A 53 -14.47 4.68 -15.45
N TRP A 54 -13.30 4.17 -15.84
CA TRP A 54 -12.26 4.99 -16.47
C TRP A 54 -12.78 5.71 -17.71
N SER A 55 -13.45 4.98 -18.61
CA SER A 55 -13.95 5.52 -19.86
C SER A 55 -15.02 6.60 -19.64
N ILE A 56 -15.95 6.37 -18.71
CA ILE A 56 -16.99 7.33 -18.36
C ILE A 56 -16.37 8.63 -17.81
N ILE A 57 -15.45 8.51 -16.85
CA ILE A 57 -14.82 9.68 -16.21
C ILE A 57 -13.94 10.42 -17.22
N LYS A 58 -13.18 9.70 -18.05
CA LYS A 58 -12.32 10.31 -19.07
C LYS A 58 -13.10 11.07 -20.15
N LEU A 59 -14.26 10.55 -20.57
CA LEU A 59 -15.10 11.19 -21.59
C LEU A 59 -15.82 12.44 -21.08
N ASN A 60 -16.21 12.43 -19.81
CA ASN A 60 -16.95 13.55 -19.19
C ASN A 60 -16.05 14.55 -18.48
N ASP A 61 -14.74 14.30 -18.41
CA ASP A 61 -13.76 15.14 -17.75
C ASP A 61 -14.17 15.49 -16.30
N PHE A 62 -13.94 16.69 -15.82
CA PHE A 62 -14.32 17.12 -14.48
C PHE A 62 -15.82 16.96 -14.18
N THR A 63 -16.69 17.11 -15.19
CA THR A 63 -18.15 16.93 -15.03
C THR A 63 -18.53 15.47 -14.73
N GLY A 64 -17.68 14.50 -15.06
CA GLY A 64 -17.87 13.09 -14.69
C GLY A 64 -17.83 12.85 -13.17
N LEU A 65 -17.37 13.80 -12.38
CA LEU A 65 -17.40 13.73 -10.90
C LEU A 65 -18.76 14.15 -10.32
N ALA A 66 -19.65 14.77 -11.12
CA ALA A 66 -20.97 15.22 -10.66
C ALA A 66 -21.97 14.07 -10.47
N THR A 67 -21.70 12.90 -11.05
CA THR A 67 -22.53 11.71 -10.93
C THR A 67 -21.71 10.55 -10.37
N GLN A 68 -22.38 9.67 -9.62
CA GLN A 68 -21.69 8.48 -9.11
C GLN A 68 -21.40 7.51 -10.27
N VAL A 69 -20.13 7.17 -10.42
CA VAL A 69 -19.66 6.17 -11.38
C VAL A 69 -19.21 4.92 -10.63
N GLY A 70 -19.88 3.81 -10.85
CA GLY A 70 -19.62 2.56 -10.16
C GLY A 70 -20.16 2.51 -8.72
N ASN A 71 -19.61 1.62 -7.93
CA ASN A 71 -20.05 1.33 -6.57
C ASN A 71 -19.07 1.83 -5.47
N TYR A 72 -18.02 2.56 -5.87
CA TYR A 72 -17.11 3.24 -4.94
C TYR A 72 -17.54 4.69 -4.69
N ASN A 73 -17.12 5.23 -3.55
CA ASN A 73 -17.45 6.59 -3.17
C ASN A 73 -16.61 7.65 -3.94
N ILE A 74 -17.04 8.90 -3.84
CA ILE A 74 -16.45 10.07 -4.54
C ILE A 74 -14.91 10.16 -4.43
N PRO A 75 -14.24 9.94 -3.27
CA PRO A 75 -12.77 10.04 -3.21
C PRO A 75 -12.05 9.11 -4.19
N TYR A 76 -12.60 7.91 -4.44
CA TYR A 76 -12.01 7.02 -5.43
C TYR A 76 -12.25 7.50 -6.86
N GLN A 77 -13.41 8.07 -7.15
CA GLN A 77 -13.68 8.70 -8.47
C GLN A 77 -12.72 9.86 -8.74
N VAL A 78 -12.41 10.68 -7.71
CA VAL A 78 -11.41 11.74 -7.83
C VAL A 78 -10.03 11.16 -8.17
N ILE A 79 -9.63 10.04 -7.55
CA ILE A 79 -8.38 9.36 -7.91
C ILE A 79 -8.43 8.89 -9.37
N ILE A 80 -9.53 8.29 -9.82
CA ILE A 80 -9.69 7.86 -11.22
C ILE A 80 -9.56 9.07 -12.15
N TYR A 81 -10.22 10.18 -11.84
CA TYR A 81 -10.10 11.41 -12.62
C TYR A 81 -8.66 11.89 -12.73
N LEU A 82 -7.95 11.98 -11.60
CA LEU A 82 -6.54 12.38 -11.60
C LEU A 82 -5.65 11.42 -12.41
N MET A 83 -5.94 10.13 -12.37
CA MET A 83 -5.23 9.15 -13.20
C MET A 83 -5.50 9.34 -14.69
N THR A 84 -6.71 9.77 -15.10
CA THR A 84 -7.03 10.01 -16.53
C THR A 84 -6.25 11.17 -17.12
N LEU A 85 -5.72 12.09 -16.29
CA LEU A 85 -4.87 13.19 -16.73
C LEU A 85 -3.42 12.76 -17.04
N LEU A 86 -3.04 11.54 -16.64
CA LEU A 86 -1.70 11.01 -16.89
C LEU A 86 -1.65 10.31 -18.25
N PRO A 87 -0.46 10.31 -18.93
CA PRO A 87 -0.28 9.63 -20.22
C PRO A 87 -0.15 8.10 -20.04
N LEU A 88 -1.07 7.50 -19.29
CA LEU A 88 -1.11 6.07 -18.98
C LEU A 88 -2.41 5.45 -19.50
N ASN A 89 -2.37 4.16 -19.79
CA ASN A 89 -3.62 3.41 -19.99
C ASN A 89 -4.29 3.09 -18.65
N ALA A 90 -5.57 2.78 -18.69
CA ALA A 90 -6.37 2.49 -17.51
C ALA A 90 -5.75 1.39 -16.64
N LEU A 91 -5.35 0.25 -17.23
CA LEU A 91 -4.84 -0.91 -16.53
C LEU A 91 -3.63 -0.56 -15.65
N TYR A 92 -2.63 0.10 -16.27
CA TYR A 92 -1.41 0.48 -15.55
C TYR A 92 -1.66 1.58 -14.52
N ALA A 93 -2.53 2.54 -14.82
CA ALA A 93 -2.85 3.61 -13.89
C ALA A 93 -3.47 3.08 -12.59
N TYR A 94 -4.49 2.21 -12.68
CA TYR A 94 -5.09 1.57 -11.51
C TYR A 94 -4.06 0.76 -10.71
N LYS A 95 -3.25 -0.07 -11.38
CA LYS A 95 -2.25 -0.91 -10.73
C LYS A 95 -1.15 -0.10 -10.04
N ILE A 96 -0.62 0.93 -10.70
CA ILE A 96 0.42 1.78 -10.13
C ILE A 96 -0.09 2.45 -8.85
N VAL A 97 -1.29 3.02 -8.87
CA VAL A 97 -1.88 3.65 -7.66
C VAL A 97 -2.05 2.61 -6.55
N SER A 98 -2.61 1.45 -6.86
CA SER A 98 -2.79 0.38 -5.87
C SER A 98 -1.46 -0.10 -5.30
N ILE A 99 -0.43 -0.28 -6.14
CA ILE A 99 0.92 -0.66 -5.72
C ILE A 99 1.56 0.41 -4.81
N ILE A 100 1.41 1.70 -5.14
CA ILE A 100 1.88 2.78 -4.27
C ILE A 100 1.25 2.65 -2.87
N PHE A 101 -0.04 2.38 -2.80
CA PHE A 101 -0.73 2.19 -1.52
C PHE A 101 -0.37 0.89 -0.80
N ASP A 102 0.09 -0.15 -1.49
CA ASP A 102 0.70 -1.31 -0.82
C ASP A 102 1.93 -0.90 -0.01
N PHE A 103 2.78 -0.03 -0.57
CA PHE A 103 3.94 0.50 0.16
C PHE A 103 3.52 1.40 1.31
N VAL A 104 2.50 2.24 1.13
CA VAL A 104 1.94 3.07 2.22
C VAL A 104 1.40 2.17 3.33
N LEU A 105 0.68 1.09 3.00
CA LEU A 105 0.18 0.10 3.94
C LEU A 105 1.32 -0.59 4.70
N ALA A 106 2.35 -1.03 4.00
CA ALA A 106 3.49 -1.70 4.61
C ALA A 106 4.27 -0.77 5.55
N ILE A 107 4.50 0.48 5.13
CA ILE A 107 5.19 1.49 5.94
C ILE A 107 4.35 1.85 7.18
N SER A 108 3.07 2.13 7.01
CA SER A 108 2.18 2.50 8.13
C SER A 108 2.06 1.37 9.15
N THR A 109 1.95 0.11 8.70
CA THR A 109 1.91 -1.06 9.58
C THR A 109 3.24 -1.27 10.29
N ALA A 110 4.37 -1.10 9.60
CA ALA A 110 5.70 -1.16 10.20
C ALA A 110 5.89 -0.06 11.28
N MET A 111 5.41 1.16 11.01
CA MET A 111 5.43 2.26 11.99
C MET A 111 4.57 1.96 13.21
N LEU A 112 3.41 1.35 13.02
CA LEU A 112 2.54 0.91 14.10
C LEU A 112 3.24 -0.12 14.98
N VAL A 113 3.80 -1.18 14.39
CA VAL A 113 4.55 -2.21 15.13
C VAL A 113 5.79 -1.63 15.81
N TYR A 114 6.49 -0.70 15.15
CA TYR A 114 7.61 0.01 15.74
C TYR A 114 7.20 0.79 17.00
N SER A 115 6.01 1.38 17.02
CA SER A 115 5.51 2.15 18.17
C SER A 115 5.14 1.26 19.37
N PHE A 116 4.59 0.07 19.13
CA PHE A 116 4.21 -0.89 20.17
C PHE A 116 5.38 -1.72 20.71
N ALA A 117 6.39 -1.99 19.88
CA ALA A 117 7.46 -2.91 20.22
C ALA A 117 8.38 -2.36 21.34
N LYS A 118 8.58 -3.14 22.41
CA LYS A 118 9.52 -2.80 23.49
C LYS A 118 10.97 -3.14 23.13
N ASN A 119 11.19 -4.32 22.52
CA ASN A 119 12.52 -4.83 22.16
C ASN A 119 12.62 -5.07 20.65
N ASN A 120 13.84 -4.94 20.11
CA ASN A 120 14.14 -5.19 18.68
C ASN A 120 13.21 -4.44 17.71
N ARG A 121 12.83 -3.20 18.06
CA ARG A 121 11.83 -2.39 17.35
C ARG A 121 12.09 -2.32 15.85
N ARG A 122 13.35 -2.06 15.45
CA ARG A 122 13.73 -1.96 14.03
C ARG A 122 13.55 -3.28 13.29
N LEU A 123 14.00 -4.38 13.90
CA LEU A 123 13.84 -5.71 13.29
C LEU A 123 12.36 -6.05 13.12
N LYS A 124 11.54 -5.87 14.14
CA LYS A 124 10.10 -6.15 14.08
C LYS A 124 9.40 -5.30 13.03
N ALA A 125 9.73 -4.02 12.92
CA ALA A 125 9.17 -3.14 11.89
C ALA A 125 9.54 -3.59 10.47
N ILE A 126 10.81 -3.99 10.23
CA ILE A 126 11.24 -4.48 8.92
C ILE A 126 10.58 -5.82 8.60
N LEU A 127 10.46 -6.73 9.55
CA LEU A 127 9.74 -8.00 9.35
C LEU A 127 8.27 -7.77 9.03
N THR A 128 7.61 -6.81 9.69
CA THR A 128 6.22 -6.43 9.40
C THR A 128 6.09 -5.83 8.00
N TYR A 129 6.97 -4.90 7.63
CA TYR A 129 7.04 -4.35 6.28
C TYR A 129 7.18 -5.45 5.24
N SER A 130 8.09 -6.41 5.48
CA SER A 130 8.33 -7.55 4.61
C SER A 130 7.09 -8.44 4.49
N ALA A 131 6.46 -8.76 5.61
CA ALA A 131 5.27 -9.62 5.65
C ALA A 131 4.09 -8.99 4.88
N VAL A 132 3.87 -7.68 5.01
CA VAL A 132 2.82 -6.99 4.26
C VAL A 132 3.13 -6.98 2.76
N LEU A 133 4.34 -6.57 2.36
CA LEU A 133 4.68 -6.46 0.93
C LEU A 133 4.78 -7.80 0.21
N LEU A 134 5.17 -8.86 0.90
CA LEU A 134 5.28 -10.21 0.34
C LEU A 134 4.01 -11.04 0.56
N SER A 135 2.97 -10.47 1.20
CA SER A 135 1.69 -11.13 1.32
C SER A 135 1.07 -11.37 -0.05
N ALA A 136 0.73 -12.62 -0.36
CA ALA A 136 0.07 -12.98 -1.61
C ALA A 136 -1.22 -12.18 -1.82
N THR A 137 -2.02 -11.99 -0.77
CA THR A 137 -3.27 -11.22 -0.82
C THR A 137 -3.01 -9.78 -1.27
N VAL A 138 -1.99 -9.11 -0.73
CA VAL A 138 -1.66 -7.72 -1.10
C VAL A 138 -1.17 -7.65 -2.55
N ILE A 139 -0.29 -8.58 -2.96
CA ILE A 139 0.25 -8.65 -4.33
C ILE A 139 -0.88 -8.88 -5.34
N PHE A 140 -1.72 -9.88 -5.12
CA PHE A 140 -2.82 -10.20 -6.03
C PHE A 140 -3.86 -9.07 -6.10
N ASN A 141 -4.19 -8.46 -4.96
CA ASN A 141 -5.16 -7.38 -4.90
C ASN A 141 -4.72 -6.18 -5.77
N SER A 142 -3.48 -5.73 -5.66
CA SER A 142 -2.97 -4.56 -6.38
C SER A 142 -2.55 -4.86 -7.81
N SER A 143 -1.55 -5.74 -7.99
CA SER A 143 -0.86 -5.88 -9.27
C SER A 143 -1.56 -6.82 -10.26
N PHE A 144 -2.38 -7.77 -9.78
CA PHE A 144 -3.15 -8.64 -10.65
C PHE A 144 -4.58 -8.12 -10.84
N TRP A 145 -5.29 -7.83 -9.75
CA TRP A 145 -6.72 -7.45 -9.82
C TRP A 145 -6.99 -5.95 -9.94
N ALA A 146 -5.96 -5.11 -9.78
CA ALA A 146 -6.09 -3.65 -9.83
C ALA A 146 -7.06 -3.07 -8.79
N GLN A 147 -7.24 -3.75 -7.65
CA GLN A 147 -8.12 -3.36 -6.57
C GLN A 147 -7.47 -2.33 -5.65
N CYS A 148 -8.29 -1.53 -4.97
CA CYS A 148 -7.85 -0.39 -4.17
C CYS A 148 -7.87 -0.63 -2.65
N ASP A 149 -7.91 -1.88 -2.19
CA ASP A 149 -8.11 -2.20 -0.78
C ASP A 149 -6.97 -1.71 0.12
N SER A 150 -5.75 -1.63 -0.40
CA SER A 150 -4.62 -1.06 0.32
C SER A 150 -4.81 0.43 0.65
N ILE A 151 -5.67 1.17 -0.09
CA ILE A 151 -5.91 2.59 0.15
C ILE A 151 -6.61 2.78 1.51
N TYR A 152 -7.83 2.26 1.63
CA TYR A 152 -8.59 2.48 2.86
C TYR A 152 -7.97 1.76 4.06
N THR A 153 -7.35 0.59 3.85
CA THR A 153 -6.65 -0.15 4.91
C THR A 153 -5.46 0.63 5.45
N SER A 154 -4.71 1.33 4.59
CA SER A 154 -3.61 2.20 5.02
C SER A 154 -4.09 3.29 5.97
N PHE A 155 -5.22 3.93 5.66
CA PHE A 155 -5.80 4.96 6.51
C PHE A 155 -6.35 4.41 7.83
N ILE A 156 -6.89 3.18 7.85
CA ILE A 156 -7.24 2.49 9.11
C ILE A 156 -6.01 2.29 9.98
N ILE A 157 -4.91 1.78 9.43
CA ILE A 157 -3.66 1.56 10.17
C ILE A 157 -3.10 2.88 10.69
N LEU A 158 -3.15 3.95 9.90
CA LEU A 158 -2.75 5.28 10.35
C LEU A 158 -3.64 5.81 11.47
N ALA A 159 -4.96 5.58 11.41
CA ALA A 159 -5.88 5.95 12.48
C ALA A 159 -5.49 5.28 13.80
N ILE A 160 -5.24 3.96 13.79
CA ILE A 160 -4.78 3.22 14.97
C ILE A 160 -3.43 3.73 15.48
N LEU A 161 -2.47 4.01 14.57
CA LEU A 161 -1.17 4.55 14.92
C LEU A 161 -1.28 5.91 15.63
N PHE A 162 -2.13 6.80 15.12
CA PHE A 162 -2.31 8.13 15.71
C PHE A 162 -3.09 8.07 17.01
N LEU A 163 -4.05 7.15 17.15
CA LEU A 163 -4.72 6.91 18.42
C LEU A 163 -3.72 6.43 19.48
N HIS A 164 -2.86 5.47 19.13
CA HIS A 164 -1.80 5.00 20.03
C HIS A 164 -0.77 6.08 20.42
N LYS A 165 -0.64 7.12 19.61
CA LYS A 165 0.22 8.29 19.89
C LYS A 165 -0.51 9.41 20.63
N ASP A 166 -1.66 9.15 21.23
CA ASP A 166 -2.49 10.15 21.93
C ASP A 166 -2.88 11.35 21.06
N LYS A 167 -3.13 11.09 19.74
CA LYS A 167 -3.56 12.09 18.78
C LYS A 167 -4.97 11.76 18.23
N PRO A 168 -6.03 11.84 19.04
CA PRO A 168 -7.36 11.39 18.65
C PRO A 168 -7.92 12.15 17.44
N ILE A 169 -7.69 13.46 17.32
CA ILE A 169 -8.16 14.26 16.17
C ILE A 169 -7.59 13.68 14.86
N ALA A 170 -6.29 13.40 14.79
CA ALA A 170 -5.68 12.82 13.61
C ALA A 170 -6.23 11.41 13.33
N SER A 171 -6.45 10.61 14.38
CA SER A 171 -7.08 9.29 14.25
C SER A 171 -8.48 9.40 13.62
N PHE A 172 -9.34 10.30 14.12
CA PHE A 172 -10.68 10.53 13.54
C PHE A 172 -10.64 11.01 12.10
N VAL A 173 -9.68 11.86 11.74
CA VAL A 173 -9.50 12.29 10.34
C VAL A 173 -9.15 11.10 9.45
N PHE A 174 -8.20 10.26 9.85
CA PHE A 174 -7.81 9.10 9.05
C PHE A 174 -8.91 8.04 8.94
N ILE A 175 -9.68 7.79 10.01
CA ILE A 175 -10.82 6.86 9.92
C ILE A 175 -11.93 7.43 9.03
N GLY A 176 -12.17 8.74 9.09
CA GLY A 176 -13.11 9.43 8.20
C GLY A 176 -12.71 9.32 6.73
N ILE A 177 -11.41 9.47 6.42
CA ILE A 177 -10.88 9.27 5.07
C ILE A 177 -11.07 7.80 4.64
N ALA A 178 -10.69 6.85 5.48
CA ALA A 178 -10.86 5.43 5.17
C ALA A 178 -12.34 5.08 4.87
N PHE A 179 -13.26 5.57 5.71
CA PHE A 179 -14.69 5.38 5.52
C PHE A 179 -15.22 6.03 4.24
N ALA A 180 -14.70 7.21 3.90
CA ALA A 180 -15.06 7.90 2.66
C ALA A 180 -14.61 7.13 1.40
N PHE A 181 -13.54 6.34 1.48
CA PHE A 181 -13.13 5.45 0.37
C PHE A 181 -13.98 4.18 0.30
N LYS A 182 -14.21 3.50 1.43
CA LYS A 182 -14.89 2.21 1.45
C LYS A 182 -15.69 2.01 2.74
N LEU A 183 -16.97 1.72 2.59
CA LEU A 183 -17.89 1.55 3.73
C LEU A 183 -17.51 0.39 4.65
N GLN A 184 -16.76 -0.60 4.18
CA GLN A 184 -16.23 -1.67 5.02
C GLN A 184 -15.40 -1.19 6.21
N THR A 185 -14.90 0.04 6.17
CA THR A 185 -14.24 0.69 7.31
C THR A 185 -15.13 0.72 8.58
N ILE A 186 -16.46 0.64 8.42
CA ILE A 186 -17.40 0.63 9.55
C ILE A 186 -17.12 -0.50 10.55
N PHE A 187 -16.59 -1.64 10.08
CA PHE A 187 -16.33 -2.79 10.94
C PHE A 187 -15.19 -2.57 11.94
N ILE A 188 -14.32 -1.58 11.73
CA ILE A 188 -13.25 -1.27 12.68
C ILE A 188 -13.66 -0.22 13.71
N ILE A 189 -14.71 0.58 13.46
CA ILE A 189 -15.14 1.67 14.34
C ILE A 189 -15.40 1.21 15.79
N PRO A 190 -16.05 0.05 16.05
CA PRO A 190 -16.28 -0.39 17.41
C PRO A 190 -15.02 -0.75 18.20
N VAL A 191 -13.86 -0.87 17.52
CA VAL A 191 -12.58 -1.26 18.12
C VAL A 191 -11.72 -0.03 18.43
N LEU A 192 -12.02 1.13 17.86
CA LEU A 192 -11.33 2.40 18.06
C LEU A 192 -11.96 3.21 19.20
#